data_2d085e85232177e83f684f1b2286f336
#
_entry.id   2d085e85232177e83f684f1b2286f336
#
_cell.length_a   1.000
_cell.length_b   1.000
_cell.length_c   1.000
_cell.angle_alpha   90.00
_cell.angle_beta   90.00
_cell.angle_gamma   90.00
#
_symmetry.space_group_name_H-M   'P 1'
#
loop_
_entity.id
_entity.type
_entity.pdbx_description
1 polymer ?
#
loop_
_entity_poly.entity_id
_entity_poly.type
_entity_poly.pdbx_seq_one_letter_code
_entity_poly.pdbx_strand_id
1 'polypeptide(L)'
;GSGERPRIDEFDQRRAELRHVVMAGGKPDADLIDRLILPLVDRAVPESQDVLDALLTLSELREPVGISGGFISIGVRLARVDHRIAAANLFAGSFVPTAIIDEARTVTIPLHVLLQWDDAGNHRQVALDLFDAFGSAEKTLAANVGGHTGVPSWAGEEVNRFFTRHLHPVG
;
A
#
# COMPACT_ATOMS: atom_id res chain seq x y z
N GLY A 1 32.05 -14.90 0.14
CA GLY A 1 30.86 -14.76 0.94
C GLY A 1 30.93 -13.61 1.93
N SER A 2 31.18 -12.34 1.49
CA SER A 2 31.25 -11.18 2.42
C SER A 2 30.50 -9.94 1.88
N GLY A 3 29.52 -10.13 1.00
CA GLY A 3 28.85 -8.98 0.34
C GLY A 3 27.46 -8.59 0.83
N GLU A 4 26.84 -9.35 1.74
CA GLU A 4 25.43 -9.11 2.11
C GLU A 4 25.22 -8.36 3.43
N ARG A 5 26.15 -8.37 4.37
CA ARG A 5 25.98 -7.75 5.68
C ARG A 5 25.88 -6.21 5.65
N PRO A 6 26.62 -5.47 4.81
CA PRO A 6 26.52 -4.00 4.80
C PRO A 6 25.14 -3.47 4.38
N ARG A 7 24.39 -4.20 3.55
CA ARG A 7 23.06 -3.75 3.05
C ARG A 7 21.97 -3.88 4.10
N ILE A 8 22.02 -4.89 4.97
CA ILE A 8 21.05 -5.08 6.05
C ILE A 8 21.25 -4.01 7.11
N ASP A 9 22.48 -3.76 7.52
CA ASP A 9 22.80 -2.74 8.51
C ASP A 9 22.42 -1.33 8.05
N GLU A 10 22.64 -1.01 6.77
CA GLU A 10 22.28 0.28 6.19
C GLU A 10 20.74 0.44 6.09
N PHE A 11 20.03 -0.60 5.74
CA PHE A 11 18.57 -0.61 5.72
C PHE A 11 17.99 -0.39 7.12
N ASP A 12 18.49 -1.10 8.12
CA ASP A 12 18.03 -0.99 9.49
C ASP A 12 18.32 0.40 10.08
N GLN A 13 19.47 0.99 9.77
CA GLN A 13 19.82 2.36 10.18
C GLN A 13 18.86 3.38 9.55
N ARG A 14 18.58 3.31 8.28
CA ARG A 14 17.66 4.22 7.57
C ARG A 14 16.23 4.07 8.08
N ARG A 15 15.80 2.85 8.34
CA ARG A 15 14.49 2.57 8.94
C ARG A 15 14.36 3.16 10.33
N ALA A 16 15.39 3.04 11.16
CA ALA A 16 15.42 3.63 12.48
C ALA A 16 15.41 5.17 12.45
N GLU A 17 16.12 5.76 11.50
CA GLU A 17 16.14 7.22 11.28
C GLU A 17 14.75 7.73 10.89
N LEU A 18 14.08 7.09 9.91
CA LEU A 18 12.71 7.43 9.52
C LEU A 18 11.74 7.34 10.68
N ARG A 19 11.83 6.25 11.45
CA ARG A 19 10.97 6.05 12.62
C ARG A 19 11.18 7.14 13.65
N HIS A 20 12.42 7.52 13.92
CA HIS A 20 12.74 8.59 14.85
C HIS A 20 12.11 9.92 14.43
N VAL A 21 12.24 10.30 13.16
CA VAL A 21 11.67 11.55 12.62
C VAL A 21 10.14 11.55 12.77
N VAL A 22 9.47 10.46 12.39
CA VAL A 22 8.00 10.36 12.47
C VAL A 22 7.51 10.38 13.93
N MET A 23 8.17 9.64 14.81
CA MET A 23 7.81 9.62 16.25
C MET A 23 8.03 10.98 16.94
N ALA A 24 8.93 11.82 16.41
CA ALA A 24 9.09 13.21 16.83
C ALA A 24 8.05 14.17 16.19
N GLY A 25 7.10 13.66 15.41
CA GLY A 25 6.08 14.45 14.71
C GLY A 25 6.59 15.17 13.46
N GLY A 26 7.79 14.83 13.00
CA GLY A 26 8.40 15.39 11.79
C GLY A 26 7.92 14.71 10.51
N LYS A 27 8.02 15.44 9.39
CA LYS A 27 7.84 14.86 8.05
C LYS A 27 9.15 14.17 7.63
N PRO A 28 9.12 12.90 7.22
CA PRO A 28 10.30 12.21 6.73
C PRO A 28 10.92 12.89 5.50
N ASP A 29 12.24 12.81 5.39
CA ASP A 29 12.97 13.27 4.21
C ASP A 29 12.63 12.41 2.98
N ALA A 30 12.29 13.07 1.86
CA ALA A 30 11.83 12.38 0.65
C ALA A 30 12.91 11.47 0.04
N ASP A 31 14.18 11.92 0.03
CA ASP A 31 15.29 11.15 -0.51
C ASP A 31 15.59 9.90 0.33
N LEU A 32 15.45 10.00 1.65
CA LEU A 32 15.58 8.86 2.55
C LEU A 32 14.45 7.84 2.34
N ILE A 33 13.21 8.32 2.12
CA ILE A 33 12.06 7.46 1.78
C ILE A 33 12.32 6.74 0.46
N ASP A 34 12.71 7.46 -0.58
CA ASP A 34 12.95 6.90 -1.91
C ASP A 34 14.01 5.79 -1.84
N ARG A 35 15.15 6.07 -1.19
CA ARG A 35 16.24 5.08 -1.04
C ARG A 35 15.88 3.86 -0.21
N LEU A 36 14.96 3.99 0.73
CA LEU A 36 14.51 2.88 1.56
C LEU A 36 13.42 2.05 0.89
N ILE A 37 12.44 2.72 0.30
CA ILE A 37 11.18 2.10 -0.11
C ILE A 37 11.20 1.62 -1.56
N LEU A 38 11.78 2.38 -2.50
CA LEU A 38 11.77 1.97 -3.91
C LEU A 38 12.43 0.61 -4.16
N PRO A 39 13.57 0.26 -3.56
CA PRO A 39 14.15 -1.07 -3.74
C PRO A 39 13.26 -2.20 -3.22
N LEU A 40 12.48 -1.94 -2.15
CA LEU A 40 11.51 -2.93 -1.65
C LEU A 40 10.35 -3.11 -2.64
N VAL A 41 9.83 -2.02 -3.20
CA VAL A 41 8.75 -2.05 -4.19
C VAL A 41 9.22 -2.77 -5.46
N ASP A 42 10.41 -2.43 -5.97
CA ASP A 42 11.00 -3.02 -7.18
C ASP A 42 11.18 -4.54 -7.07
N ARG A 43 11.43 -5.03 -5.86
CA ARG A 43 11.55 -6.46 -5.58
C ARG A 43 10.19 -7.12 -5.34
N ALA A 44 9.36 -6.52 -4.50
CA ALA A 44 8.12 -7.15 -4.04
C ALA A 44 7.03 -7.23 -5.12
N VAL A 45 7.01 -6.30 -6.07
CA VAL A 45 5.98 -6.28 -7.13
C VAL A 45 6.12 -7.47 -8.06
N PRO A 46 7.27 -7.78 -8.68
CA PRO A 46 7.42 -9.00 -9.47
C PRO A 46 7.15 -10.28 -8.67
N GLU A 47 7.64 -10.37 -7.43
CA GLU A 47 7.39 -11.52 -6.56
C GLU A 47 5.87 -11.71 -6.31
N SER A 48 5.13 -10.62 -6.12
CA SER A 48 3.67 -10.67 -5.94
C SER A 48 2.94 -11.10 -7.21
N GLN A 49 3.43 -10.69 -8.38
CA GLN A 49 2.89 -11.12 -9.68
C GLN A 49 3.13 -12.61 -9.92
N ASP A 50 4.32 -13.12 -9.59
CA ASP A 50 4.64 -14.56 -9.65
C ASP A 50 3.72 -15.38 -8.74
N VAL A 51 3.46 -14.89 -7.52
CA VAL A 51 2.50 -15.52 -6.61
C VAL A 51 1.09 -15.52 -7.20
N LEU A 52 0.65 -14.41 -7.79
CA LEU A 52 -0.66 -14.32 -8.43
C LEU A 52 -0.76 -15.28 -9.63
N ASP A 53 0.29 -15.39 -10.45
CA ASP A 53 0.36 -16.34 -11.54
C ASP A 53 0.16 -17.78 -11.04
N ALA A 54 0.86 -18.15 -9.97
CA ALA A 54 0.72 -19.46 -9.36
C ALA A 54 -0.68 -19.71 -8.79
N LEU A 55 -1.26 -18.73 -8.11
CA LEU A 55 -2.60 -18.83 -7.52
C LEU A 55 -3.68 -19.00 -8.59
N LEU A 56 -3.57 -18.31 -9.72
CA LEU A 56 -4.55 -18.41 -10.82
C LEU A 56 -4.47 -19.73 -11.58
N THR A 57 -3.48 -20.59 -11.33
CA THR A 57 -3.50 -21.97 -11.81
C THR A 57 -4.46 -22.86 -11.04
N LEU A 58 -4.91 -22.43 -9.84
CA LEU A 58 -5.87 -23.16 -9.03
C LEU A 58 -7.29 -22.99 -9.59
N SER A 59 -8.05 -24.06 -9.65
CA SER A 59 -9.38 -24.07 -10.28
C SER A 59 -10.42 -23.22 -9.54
N GLU A 60 -10.20 -22.94 -8.26
CA GLU A 60 -11.10 -22.17 -7.41
C GLU A 60 -10.91 -20.65 -7.54
N LEU A 61 -9.77 -20.21 -8.08
CA LEU A 61 -9.48 -18.79 -8.23
C LEU A 61 -9.63 -18.33 -9.68
N ARG A 62 -10.22 -17.16 -9.85
CA ARG A 62 -10.50 -16.58 -11.17
C ARG A 62 -10.30 -15.07 -11.15
N GLU A 63 -9.99 -14.51 -12.31
CA GLU A 63 -10.05 -13.07 -12.54
C GLU A 63 -11.50 -12.57 -12.62
N PRO A 64 -11.76 -11.31 -12.24
CA PRO A 64 -10.79 -10.34 -11.71
C PRO A 64 -10.43 -10.60 -10.24
N VAL A 65 -9.26 -10.12 -9.82
CA VAL A 65 -8.80 -10.25 -8.44
C VAL A 65 -8.76 -8.89 -7.74
N GLY A 66 -8.85 -8.92 -6.42
CA GLY A 66 -8.64 -7.77 -5.55
C GLY A 66 -7.37 -7.95 -4.72
N ILE A 67 -6.75 -6.84 -4.35
CA ILE A 67 -5.67 -6.84 -3.37
C ILE A 67 -6.11 -6.15 -2.09
N SER A 68 -5.67 -6.67 -0.95
CA SER A 68 -6.01 -6.10 0.36
C SER A 68 -4.79 -6.07 1.27
N GLY A 69 -4.56 -4.94 1.90
CA GLY A 69 -3.52 -4.75 2.90
C GLY A 69 -2.12 -4.61 2.32
N GLY A 70 -1.14 -4.96 3.13
CA GLY A 70 0.26 -4.85 2.77
C GLY A 70 0.79 -3.41 2.82
N PHE A 71 1.99 -3.23 2.29
CA PHE A 71 2.65 -1.93 2.22
C PHE A 71 2.08 -1.11 1.07
N ILE A 72 1.56 0.10 1.36
CA ILE A 72 0.77 0.87 0.38
C ILE A 72 1.51 1.15 -0.92
N SER A 73 2.83 1.41 -0.87
CA SER A 73 3.63 1.67 -2.06
C SER A 73 3.68 0.46 -3.01
N ILE A 74 3.70 -0.75 -2.47
CA ILE A 74 3.60 -2.00 -3.26
C ILE A 74 2.20 -2.11 -3.87
N GLY A 75 1.16 -1.87 -3.07
CA GLY A 75 -0.23 -1.92 -3.53
C GLY A 75 -0.51 -0.94 -4.67
N VAL A 76 0.01 0.29 -4.58
CA VAL A 76 -0.12 1.31 -5.65
C VAL A 76 0.50 0.82 -6.94
N ARG A 77 1.74 0.33 -6.91
CA ARG A 77 2.41 -0.14 -8.12
C ARG A 77 1.76 -1.38 -8.69
N LEU A 78 1.36 -2.36 -7.86
CA LEU A 78 0.62 -3.52 -8.31
C LEU A 78 -0.68 -3.12 -9.02
N ALA A 79 -1.47 -2.24 -8.42
CA ALA A 79 -2.71 -1.74 -9.01
C ALA A 79 -2.50 -1.03 -10.35
N ARG A 80 -1.31 -0.43 -10.56
CA ARG A 80 -0.95 0.21 -11.82
C ARG A 80 -0.49 -0.76 -12.89
N VAL A 81 0.33 -1.77 -12.54
CA VAL A 81 1.05 -2.59 -13.52
C VAL A 81 0.37 -3.91 -13.82
N ASP A 82 -0.50 -4.41 -12.94
CA ASP A 82 -1.17 -5.70 -13.12
C ASP A 82 -2.67 -5.52 -13.40
N HIS A 83 -3.04 -5.67 -14.66
CA HIS A 83 -4.42 -5.47 -15.14
C HIS A 83 -5.44 -6.48 -14.61
N ARG A 84 -4.99 -7.58 -14.01
CA ARG A 84 -5.86 -8.58 -13.35
C ARG A 84 -6.45 -8.03 -12.05
N ILE A 85 -5.81 -7.01 -11.46
CA ILE A 85 -6.26 -6.38 -10.23
C ILE A 85 -7.33 -5.34 -10.58
N ALA A 86 -8.57 -5.62 -10.18
CA ALA A 86 -9.72 -4.79 -10.51
C ALA A 86 -10.23 -3.92 -9.34
N ALA A 87 -9.76 -4.16 -8.13
CA ALA A 87 -10.08 -3.36 -6.95
C ALA A 87 -8.99 -3.50 -5.89
N ALA A 88 -8.77 -2.47 -5.09
CA ALA A 88 -7.78 -2.51 -4.02
C ALA A 88 -8.30 -1.91 -2.71
N ASN A 89 -8.07 -2.63 -1.60
CA ASN A 89 -8.17 -2.13 -0.25
C ASN A 89 -6.77 -1.86 0.29
N LEU A 90 -6.42 -0.60 0.52
CA LEU A 90 -5.09 -0.16 0.89
C LEU A 90 -5.06 0.40 2.32
N PHE A 91 -3.97 0.15 3.04
CA PHE A 91 -3.72 0.81 4.32
C PHE A 91 -2.86 2.05 4.10
N ALA A 92 -3.39 3.21 4.45
CA ALA A 92 -2.70 4.47 4.32
C ALA A 92 -1.47 4.53 5.22
N GLY A 93 -0.36 4.96 4.64
CA GLY A 93 0.93 5.12 5.31
C GLY A 93 1.65 6.36 4.82
N SER A 94 2.72 6.74 5.51
CA SER A 94 3.50 7.94 5.21
C SER A 94 4.85 7.66 4.53
N PHE A 95 5.25 6.41 4.42
CA PHE A 95 6.50 6.04 3.73
C PHE A 95 6.23 5.82 2.24
N VAL A 96 5.93 6.91 1.54
CA VAL A 96 5.52 6.90 0.14
C VAL A 96 6.51 7.71 -0.69
N PRO A 97 7.31 7.04 -1.54
CA PRO A 97 8.19 7.71 -2.49
C PRO A 97 7.43 8.64 -3.43
N THR A 98 8.09 9.71 -3.86
CA THR A 98 7.52 10.66 -4.84
C THR A 98 7.09 9.95 -6.12
N ALA A 99 7.89 9.00 -6.61
CA ALA A 99 7.54 8.18 -7.77
C ALA A 99 6.22 7.40 -7.58
N ILE A 100 5.95 6.91 -6.37
CA ILE A 100 4.70 6.20 -6.07
C ILE A 100 3.50 7.15 -6.05
N ILE A 101 3.68 8.39 -5.58
CA ILE A 101 2.62 9.42 -5.65
C ILE A 101 2.29 9.73 -7.11
N ASP A 102 3.30 9.84 -7.97
CA ASP A 102 3.08 10.06 -9.41
C ASP A 102 2.39 8.85 -10.07
N GLU A 103 2.77 7.64 -9.70
CA GLU A 103 2.09 6.42 -10.16
C GLU A 103 0.63 6.34 -9.70
N ALA A 104 0.31 6.78 -8.48
CA ALA A 104 -1.05 6.81 -7.96
C ALA A 104 -2.01 7.60 -8.85
N ARG A 105 -1.53 8.65 -9.53
CA ARG A 105 -2.31 9.47 -10.48
C ARG A 105 -2.83 8.66 -11.67
N THR A 106 -2.17 7.56 -11.99
CA THR A 106 -2.54 6.66 -13.10
C THR A 106 -3.32 5.43 -12.67
N VAL A 107 -3.48 5.22 -11.36
CA VAL A 107 -4.36 4.16 -10.83
C VAL A 107 -5.81 4.60 -10.99
N THR A 108 -6.61 3.81 -11.68
CA THR A 108 -8.00 4.14 -12.01
C THR A 108 -9.02 3.11 -11.49
N ILE A 109 -8.57 1.98 -10.95
CA ILE A 109 -9.43 0.96 -10.34
C ILE A 109 -10.11 1.50 -9.07
N PRO A 110 -11.28 0.95 -8.67
CA PRO A 110 -11.90 1.28 -7.40
C PRO A 110 -10.99 1.06 -6.20
N LEU A 111 -10.98 2.00 -5.26
CA LEU A 111 -10.14 1.98 -4.08
C LEU A 111 -10.95 2.15 -2.80
N HIS A 112 -10.63 1.34 -1.80
CA HIS A 112 -11.00 1.54 -0.41
C HIS A 112 -9.72 1.74 0.41
N VAL A 113 -9.57 2.88 1.06
CA VAL A 113 -8.36 3.23 1.81
C VAL A 113 -8.69 3.34 3.29
N LEU A 114 -8.00 2.56 4.11
CA LEU A 114 -8.09 2.64 5.57
C LEU A 114 -7.00 3.55 6.11
N LEU A 115 -7.36 4.51 6.94
CA LEU A 115 -6.44 5.43 7.61
C LEU A 115 -6.65 5.36 9.13
N GLN A 116 -5.61 5.00 9.86
CA GLN A 116 -5.58 5.15 11.31
C GLN A 116 -5.22 6.60 11.64
N TRP A 117 -6.23 7.37 12.07
CA TRP A 117 -6.15 8.83 12.20
C TRP A 117 -5.16 9.31 13.24
N ASP A 118 -5.04 8.57 14.33
CA ASP A 118 -4.19 8.86 15.49
C ASP A 118 -2.93 7.98 15.56
N ASP A 119 -2.53 7.38 14.46
CA ASP A 119 -1.29 6.59 14.36
C ASP A 119 -0.06 7.52 14.46
N ALA A 120 0.62 7.47 15.61
CA ALA A 120 1.82 8.27 15.85
C ALA A 120 3.00 7.89 14.92
N GLY A 121 3.00 6.69 14.35
CA GLY A 121 4.00 6.22 13.39
C GLY A 121 3.72 6.66 11.94
N ASN A 122 2.67 7.44 11.72
CA ASN A 122 2.21 7.83 10.38
C ASN A 122 2.04 9.36 10.28
N HIS A 123 2.75 9.98 9.37
CA HIS A 123 2.54 11.40 9.06
C HIS A 123 1.27 11.54 8.23
N ARG A 124 0.15 11.76 8.89
CA ARG A 124 -1.21 11.73 8.31
C ARG A 124 -1.36 12.54 7.02
N GLN A 125 -0.76 13.74 6.95
CA GLN A 125 -0.89 14.57 5.75
C GLN A 125 -0.32 13.89 4.50
N VAL A 126 0.77 13.15 4.62
CA VAL A 126 1.32 12.37 3.49
C VAL A 126 0.34 11.30 3.00
N ALA A 127 -0.35 10.65 3.93
CA ALA A 127 -1.39 9.67 3.59
C ALA A 127 -2.59 10.32 2.87
N LEU A 128 -2.98 11.52 3.29
CA LEU A 128 -4.04 12.30 2.64
C LEU A 128 -3.61 12.81 1.26
N ASP A 129 -2.38 13.29 1.11
CA ASP A 129 -1.82 13.73 -0.17
C ASP A 129 -1.79 12.58 -1.19
N LEU A 130 -1.45 11.36 -0.74
CA LEU A 130 -1.52 10.17 -1.59
C LEU A 130 -2.95 9.83 -1.98
N PHE A 131 -3.90 9.88 -1.03
CA PHE A 131 -5.31 9.64 -1.33
C PHE A 131 -5.83 10.63 -2.36
N ASP A 132 -5.49 11.90 -2.24
CA ASP A 132 -5.86 12.93 -3.22
C ASP A 132 -5.25 12.66 -4.60
N ALA A 133 -4.02 12.13 -4.64
CA ALA A 133 -3.30 11.84 -5.88
C ALA A 133 -3.93 10.72 -6.71
N PHE A 134 -4.61 9.73 -6.10
CA PHE A 134 -5.21 8.63 -6.86
C PHE A 134 -6.15 9.12 -7.97
N GLY A 135 -5.91 8.63 -9.19
CA GLY A 135 -6.72 8.92 -10.37
C GLY A 135 -8.07 8.19 -10.42
N SER A 136 -8.35 7.33 -9.45
CA SER A 136 -9.60 6.55 -9.38
C SER A 136 -10.83 7.46 -9.24
N ALA A 137 -11.83 7.23 -10.10
CA ALA A 137 -13.12 7.91 -10.02
C ALA A 137 -13.94 7.45 -8.80
N GLU A 138 -13.76 6.22 -8.37
CA GLU A 138 -14.36 5.67 -7.17
C GLU A 138 -13.25 5.37 -6.14
N LYS A 139 -13.12 6.22 -5.16
CA LYS A 139 -12.20 6.05 -4.03
C LYS A 139 -12.85 6.49 -2.73
N THR A 140 -12.72 5.69 -1.69
CA THR A 140 -13.24 5.99 -0.36
C THR A 140 -12.13 5.96 0.67
N LEU A 141 -12.21 6.84 1.67
CA LEU A 141 -11.31 6.89 2.81
C LEU A 141 -12.09 6.61 4.08
N ALA A 142 -11.74 5.53 4.77
CA ALA A 142 -12.27 5.20 6.09
C ALA A 142 -11.22 5.57 7.15
N ALA A 143 -11.47 6.65 7.88
CA ALA A 143 -10.60 7.14 8.94
C ALA A 143 -11.07 6.63 10.30
N ASN A 144 -10.20 5.91 11.02
CA ASN A 144 -10.49 5.34 12.33
C ASN A 144 -9.51 5.84 13.37
N VAL A 145 -9.90 5.81 14.64
CA VAL A 145 -9.03 6.04 15.79
C VAL A 145 -8.74 4.72 16.49
N GLY A 146 -7.60 4.61 17.16
CA GLY A 146 -7.18 3.39 17.86
C GLY A 146 -5.68 3.07 17.67
N GLY A 147 -4.92 4.02 17.15
CA GLY A 147 -3.49 3.86 16.86
C GLY A 147 -3.22 2.86 15.73
N HIS A 148 -1.96 2.50 15.56
CA HIS A 148 -1.50 1.71 14.40
C HIS A 148 -2.23 0.37 14.21
N THR A 149 -2.59 -0.32 15.28
CA THR A 149 -3.20 -1.66 15.24
C THR A 149 -4.67 -1.68 15.58
N GLY A 150 -5.26 -0.53 15.90
CA GLY A 150 -6.64 -0.42 16.39
C GLY A 150 -7.68 -0.35 15.28
N VAL A 151 -7.51 -1.12 14.19
CA VAL A 151 -8.52 -1.22 13.14
C VAL A 151 -9.80 -1.82 13.72
N PRO A 152 -10.97 -1.16 13.58
CA PRO A 152 -12.22 -1.67 14.11
C PRO A 152 -12.58 -3.04 13.53
N SER A 153 -13.18 -3.90 14.34
CA SER A 153 -13.56 -5.26 13.91
C SER A 153 -14.55 -5.27 12.74
N TRP A 154 -15.41 -4.25 12.65
CA TRP A 154 -16.40 -4.12 11.56
C TRP A 154 -15.77 -3.65 10.23
N ALA A 155 -14.53 -3.13 10.24
CA ALA A 155 -13.86 -2.68 9.01
C ALA A 155 -13.71 -3.80 7.98
N GLY A 156 -13.54 -5.06 8.43
CA GLY A 156 -13.52 -6.22 7.54
C GLY A 156 -14.81 -6.44 6.77
N GLU A 157 -15.97 -6.12 7.36
CA GLU A 157 -17.26 -6.22 6.68
C GLU A 157 -17.39 -5.15 5.58
N GLU A 158 -16.86 -3.94 5.80
CA GLU A 158 -16.85 -2.89 4.78
C GLU A 158 -15.97 -3.28 3.61
N VAL A 159 -14.79 -3.84 3.87
CA VAL A 159 -13.88 -4.34 2.85
C VAL A 159 -14.53 -5.49 2.06
N ASN A 160 -15.23 -6.42 2.73
CA ASN A 160 -15.96 -7.49 2.05
C ASN A 160 -17.06 -6.94 1.15
N ARG A 161 -17.84 -5.96 1.61
CA ARG A 161 -18.88 -5.30 0.79
C ARG A 161 -18.27 -4.58 -0.42
N PHE A 162 -17.13 -3.92 -0.23
CA PHE A 162 -16.40 -3.27 -1.30
C PHE A 162 -15.96 -4.28 -2.37
N PHE A 163 -15.30 -5.37 -2.00
CA PHE A 163 -14.88 -6.40 -2.96
C PHE A 163 -16.06 -7.13 -3.60
N THR A 164 -17.11 -7.41 -2.85
CA THR A 164 -18.34 -8.00 -3.39
C THR A 164 -18.90 -7.14 -4.53
N ARG A 165 -18.91 -5.81 -4.36
CA ARG A 165 -19.40 -4.90 -5.41
C ARG A 165 -18.53 -4.86 -6.65
N HIS A 166 -17.20 -5.02 -6.50
CA HIS A 166 -16.26 -4.78 -7.59
C HIS A 166 -15.65 -6.04 -8.22
N LEU A 167 -15.75 -7.20 -7.59
CA LEU A 167 -15.12 -8.44 -8.05
C LEU A 167 -16.12 -9.49 -8.53
N HIS A 168 -17.44 -9.20 -8.50
CA HIS A 168 -18.39 -10.14 -9.11
C HIS A 168 -18.23 -10.14 -10.62
N PRO A 169 -18.13 -11.32 -11.26
CA PRO A 169 -18.19 -11.39 -12.70
C PRO A 169 -19.55 -10.83 -13.13
N VAL A 170 -19.50 -9.84 -14.01
CA VAL A 170 -20.70 -9.38 -14.73
C VAL A 170 -21.16 -10.55 -15.56
N GLY A 171 -22.28 -11.17 -15.15
CA GLY A 171 -22.90 -12.27 -15.86
C GLY A 171 -23.46 -11.84 -17.23
#